data_d0ff8b2636a4df4f5af0ce24e521ae08
#
_entry.id   d0ff8b2636a4df4f5af0ce24e521ae08
#
_cell.length_a   1.000
_cell.length_b   1.000
_cell.length_c   1.000
_cell.angle_alpha   90.00
_cell.angle_beta   90.00
_cell.angle_gamma   90.00
#
_symmetry.space_group_name_H-M   'P 1'
#
loop_
_entity.id
_entity.type
_entity.pdbx_description
1 polymer ?
#
loop_
_entity_poly.entity_id
_entity_poly.type
_entity_poly.pdbx_seq_one_letter_code
_entity_poly.pdbx_strand_id
1 'polypeptide(L)'
;MNNNILLSVENVVKKYGDYTALNNANISVPESSIYGLLGPNGAGKTTLMRIINQITAPDSGIVLFEGKKLNKEHIKKIGYLPEERGLYKKMKVGEQALYLAQLKGMPYGKAVKKLRIWFEKLNITSWWNKKVEELSKGMAQKIQFVVTVIHQPRLLIFDEPFSGFDPINASII
;
A
#
# COMPACT_ATOMS: atom_id res chain seq x y z
N MET A 1 18.23 -18.71 13.86
CA MET A 1 17.98 -17.30 13.47
C MET A 1 16.64 -16.93 14.05
N ASN A 2 16.57 -15.99 15.01
CA ASN A 2 15.27 -15.49 15.50
C ASN A 2 14.64 -14.68 14.38
N ASN A 3 13.76 -15.30 13.60
CA ASN A 3 12.97 -14.57 12.62
C ASN A 3 11.93 -13.72 13.38
N ASN A 4 12.23 -12.47 13.64
CA ASN A 4 11.25 -11.54 14.20
C ASN A 4 10.07 -11.44 13.22
N ILE A 5 8.86 -11.68 13.73
CA ILE A 5 7.63 -11.56 12.94
C ILE A 5 7.25 -10.07 12.88
N LEU A 6 7.19 -9.52 11.68
CA LEU A 6 6.78 -8.14 11.43
C LEU A 6 5.26 -8.00 11.50
N LEU A 7 4.54 -8.94 10.88
CA LEU A 7 3.07 -8.97 10.82
C LEU A 7 2.58 -10.37 11.17
N SER A 8 1.64 -10.46 12.11
CA SER A 8 0.90 -11.69 12.41
C SER A 8 -0.60 -11.44 12.26
N VAL A 9 -1.28 -12.37 11.64
CA VAL A 9 -2.75 -12.45 11.56
C VAL A 9 -3.15 -13.74 12.22
N GLU A 10 -4.03 -13.68 13.21
CA GLU A 10 -4.37 -14.82 14.05
C GLU A 10 -5.88 -15.02 14.14
N ASN A 11 -6.36 -16.14 13.60
CA ASN A 11 -7.76 -16.56 13.62
C ASN A 11 -8.74 -15.49 13.12
N VAL A 12 -8.32 -14.72 12.11
CA VAL A 12 -9.13 -13.61 11.59
C VAL A 12 -10.30 -14.15 10.78
N VAL A 13 -11.50 -13.70 11.15
CA VAL A 13 -12.76 -13.98 10.47
C VAL A 13 -13.32 -12.67 9.93
N LYS A 14 -13.87 -12.70 8.70
CA LYS A 14 -14.63 -11.60 8.12
C LYS A 14 -15.78 -12.11 7.31
N LYS A 15 -16.98 -11.61 7.62
CA LYS A 15 -18.22 -11.92 6.91
C LYS A 15 -18.83 -10.65 6.30
N TYR A 16 -19.53 -10.81 5.19
CA TYR A 16 -20.35 -9.80 4.55
C TYR A 16 -21.73 -10.41 4.30
N GLY A 17 -22.67 -10.15 5.21
CA GLY A 17 -23.95 -10.89 5.25
C GLY A 17 -23.69 -12.39 5.41
N ASP A 18 -24.23 -13.21 4.52
CA ASP A 18 -24.07 -14.67 4.53
C ASP A 18 -22.73 -15.15 3.94
N TYR A 19 -21.99 -14.26 3.29
CA TYR A 19 -20.70 -14.61 2.66
C TYR A 19 -19.55 -14.48 3.64
N THR A 20 -18.82 -15.58 3.87
CA THR A 20 -17.61 -15.61 4.68
C THR A 20 -16.39 -15.35 3.79
N ALA A 21 -15.85 -14.14 3.81
CA ALA A 21 -14.68 -13.74 3.04
C ALA A 21 -13.36 -14.25 3.64
N LEU A 22 -13.28 -14.32 4.96
CA LEU A 22 -12.14 -14.91 5.69
C LEU A 22 -12.68 -15.83 6.78
N ASN A 23 -12.14 -17.05 6.85
CA ASN A 23 -12.49 -18.05 7.83
C ASN A 23 -11.23 -18.53 8.56
N ASN A 24 -11.01 -18.05 9.78
CA ASN A 24 -9.83 -18.36 10.60
C ASN A 24 -8.50 -18.16 9.86
N ALA A 25 -8.35 -17.03 9.16
CA ALA A 25 -7.14 -16.70 8.44
C ALA A 25 -5.96 -16.53 9.40
N ASN A 26 -4.85 -17.20 9.08
CA ASN A 26 -3.61 -17.16 9.87
C ASN A 26 -2.45 -16.89 8.91
N ILE A 27 -1.66 -15.85 9.18
CA ILE A 27 -0.48 -15.47 8.41
C ILE A 27 0.61 -14.97 9.35
N SER A 28 1.86 -15.34 9.07
CA SER A 28 3.04 -14.81 9.74
C SER A 28 4.04 -14.33 8.70
N VAL A 29 4.34 -13.03 8.71
CA VAL A 29 5.29 -12.40 7.80
C VAL A 29 6.53 -12.01 8.59
N PRO A 30 7.68 -12.66 8.36
CA PRO A 30 8.95 -12.29 8.99
C PRO A 30 9.46 -10.92 8.52
N GLU A 31 10.28 -10.27 9.33
CA GLU A 31 11.03 -9.09 8.90
C GLU A 31 11.96 -9.42 7.73
N SER A 32 12.18 -8.44 6.84
CA SER A 32 13.10 -8.55 5.69
C SER A 32 12.80 -9.75 4.78
N SER A 33 11.53 -10.12 4.64
CA SER A 33 11.09 -11.21 3.78
C SER A 33 10.15 -10.70 2.68
N ILE A 34 10.01 -11.50 1.62
CA ILE A 34 8.97 -11.36 0.60
C ILE A 34 7.93 -12.45 0.86
N TYR A 35 6.67 -12.06 1.04
CA TYR A 35 5.57 -12.97 1.30
C TYR A 35 4.54 -12.91 0.18
N GLY A 36 4.32 -14.02 -0.51
CA GLY A 36 3.33 -14.13 -1.58
C GLY A 36 1.98 -14.59 -1.04
N LEU A 37 0.94 -13.77 -1.21
CA LEU A 37 -0.44 -14.15 -0.89
C LEU A 37 -1.14 -14.59 -2.18
N LEU A 38 -1.25 -15.91 -2.36
CA LEU A 38 -1.79 -16.52 -3.57
C LEU A 38 -3.18 -17.10 -3.33
N GLY A 39 -3.98 -17.14 -4.39
CA GLY A 39 -5.32 -17.73 -4.35
C GLY A 39 -6.22 -17.20 -5.48
N PRO A 40 -7.33 -17.88 -5.79
CA PRO A 40 -8.26 -17.46 -6.83
C PRO A 40 -8.94 -16.12 -6.50
N ASN A 41 -9.63 -15.54 -7.48
CA ASN A 41 -10.49 -14.39 -7.25
C ASN A 41 -11.59 -14.76 -6.24
N GLY A 42 -11.90 -13.85 -5.32
CA GLY A 42 -12.85 -14.11 -4.22
C GLY A 42 -12.27 -14.86 -3.02
N ALA A 43 -11.01 -15.30 -3.03
CA ALA A 43 -10.38 -16.00 -1.89
C ALA A 43 -10.11 -15.14 -0.65
N GLY A 44 -10.57 -13.89 -0.63
CA GLY A 44 -10.41 -12.99 0.52
C GLY A 44 -9.09 -12.23 0.59
N LYS A 45 -8.21 -12.33 -0.41
CA LYS A 45 -6.89 -11.65 -0.42
C LYS A 45 -7.02 -10.14 -0.17
N THR A 46 -7.80 -9.43 -0.98
CA THR A 46 -8.03 -7.99 -0.83
C THR A 46 -8.74 -7.65 0.48
N THR A 47 -9.65 -8.50 0.96
CA THR A 47 -10.28 -8.34 2.29
C THR A 47 -9.25 -8.36 3.41
N LEU A 48 -8.32 -9.32 3.37
CA LEU A 48 -7.24 -9.40 4.35
C LEU A 48 -6.32 -8.18 4.29
N MET A 49 -5.92 -7.76 3.09
CA MET A 49 -5.11 -6.54 2.91
C MET A 49 -5.83 -5.30 3.44
N ARG A 50 -7.14 -5.17 3.22
CA ARG A 50 -7.96 -4.07 3.78
C ARG A 50 -8.01 -4.10 5.31
N ILE A 51 -8.05 -5.28 5.93
CA ILE A 51 -8.00 -5.43 7.39
C ILE A 51 -6.63 -5.00 7.93
N ILE A 52 -5.54 -5.44 7.31
CA ILE A 52 -4.18 -5.03 7.70
C ILE A 52 -3.98 -3.52 7.56
N ASN A 53 -4.63 -2.89 6.57
CA ASN A 53 -4.59 -1.44 6.39
C ASN A 53 -5.65 -0.68 7.21
N GLN A 54 -6.40 -1.36 8.09
CA GLN A 54 -7.47 -0.79 8.91
C GLN A 54 -8.56 -0.04 8.11
N ILE A 55 -8.76 -0.43 6.85
CA ILE A 55 -9.88 0.04 6.02
C ILE A 55 -11.18 -0.67 6.43
N THR A 56 -11.05 -1.93 6.85
CA THR A 56 -12.16 -2.78 7.33
C THR A 56 -11.73 -3.44 8.64
N ALA A 57 -12.64 -3.53 9.61
CA ALA A 57 -12.41 -4.29 10.83
C ALA A 57 -12.69 -5.79 10.63
N PRO A 58 -11.92 -6.70 11.25
CA PRO A 58 -12.30 -8.10 11.33
C PRO A 58 -13.49 -8.28 12.28
N ASP A 59 -14.26 -9.35 12.10
CA ASP A 59 -15.36 -9.69 13.01
C ASP A 59 -14.84 -10.45 14.24
N SER A 60 -13.75 -11.23 14.07
CA SER A 60 -13.01 -11.85 15.17
C SER A 60 -11.54 -12.07 14.78
N GLY A 61 -10.72 -12.49 15.73
CA GLY A 61 -9.28 -12.65 15.57
C GLY A 61 -8.52 -11.38 15.84
N ILE A 62 -7.21 -11.42 15.62
CA ILE A 62 -6.31 -10.30 15.91
C ILE A 62 -5.27 -10.13 14.81
N VAL A 63 -4.87 -8.89 14.56
CA VAL A 63 -3.70 -8.57 13.74
C VAL A 63 -2.66 -7.90 14.63
N LEU A 64 -1.45 -8.43 14.62
CA LEU A 64 -0.29 -7.88 15.33
C LEU A 64 0.70 -7.31 14.33
N PHE A 65 1.25 -6.16 14.64
CA PHE A 65 2.33 -5.51 13.90
C PHE A 65 3.47 -5.18 14.86
N GLU A 66 4.68 -5.65 14.56
CA GLU A 66 5.83 -5.54 15.48
C GLU A 66 5.48 -6.09 16.88
N GLY A 67 4.74 -7.22 16.95
CA GLY A 67 4.32 -7.87 18.20
C GLY A 67 3.22 -7.16 18.99
N LYS A 68 2.68 -6.04 18.51
CA LYS A 68 1.63 -5.26 19.17
C LYS A 68 0.35 -5.28 18.35
N LYS A 69 -0.82 -5.22 19.03
CA LYS A 69 -2.10 -5.12 18.34
C LYS A 69 -2.09 -3.94 17.37
N LEU A 70 -2.44 -4.23 16.11
CA LEU A 70 -2.47 -3.25 15.03
C LEU A 70 -3.37 -2.06 15.40
N ASN A 71 -2.87 -0.85 15.19
CA ASN A 71 -3.58 0.39 15.46
C ASN A 71 -3.23 1.48 14.42
N LYS A 72 -3.90 2.64 14.51
CA LYS A 72 -3.75 3.75 13.56
C LYS A 72 -2.31 4.28 13.42
N GLU A 73 -1.50 4.23 14.48
CA GLU A 73 -0.10 4.68 14.41
C GLU A 73 0.75 3.74 13.55
N HIS A 74 0.46 2.45 13.56
CA HIS A 74 1.15 1.48 12.71
C HIS A 74 0.89 1.72 11.22
N ILE A 75 -0.26 2.29 10.83
CA ILE A 75 -0.58 2.58 9.42
C ILE A 75 0.40 3.57 8.79
N LYS A 76 1.05 4.42 9.58
CA LYS A 76 2.13 5.30 9.13
C LYS A 76 3.40 4.51 8.71
N LYS A 77 3.55 3.27 9.18
CA LYS A 77 4.66 2.37 8.85
C LYS A 77 4.31 1.36 7.75
N ILE A 78 3.09 1.41 7.22
CA ILE A 78 2.61 0.50 6.18
C ILE A 78 2.38 1.28 4.90
N GLY A 79 2.98 0.83 3.80
CA GLY A 79 2.69 1.27 2.45
C GLY A 79 1.73 0.29 1.79
N TYR A 80 0.62 0.78 1.24
CA TYR A 80 -0.35 -0.02 0.53
C TYR A 80 -0.58 0.54 -0.86
N LEU A 81 -0.35 -0.30 -1.86
CA LEU A 81 -0.67 -0.03 -3.26
C LEU A 81 -1.89 -0.88 -3.63
N PRO A 82 -3.09 -0.31 -3.66
CA PRO A 82 -4.30 -1.04 -4.05
C PRO A 82 -4.34 -1.25 -5.56
N GLU A 83 -5.10 -2.26 -5.99
CA GLU A 83 -5.40 -2.50 -7.41
C GLU A 83 -6.10 -1.29 -8.04
N GLU A 84 -7.10 -0.74 -7.36
CA GLU A 84 -7.80 0.46 -7.80
C GLU A 84 -7.05 1.74 -7.41
N ARG A 85 -7.06 2.72 -8.32
CA ARG A 85 -6.30 3.95 -8.14
C ARG A 85 -7.00 4.92 -7.21
N GLY A 86 -6.43 5.11 -6.01
CA GLY A 86 -6.89 6.07 -5.02
C GLY A 86 -6.41 7.51 -5.25
N LEU A 87 -6.16 7.92 -6.51
CA LEU A 87 -5.70 9.26 -6.80
C LEU A 87 -6.86 10.22 -7.08
N TYR A 88 -6.80 11.44 -6.53
CA TYR A 88 -7.80 12.50 -6.72
C TYR A 88 -7.60 13.18 -8.08
N LYS A 89 -8.49 12.91 -9.02
CA LYS A 89 -8.38 13.30 -10.45
C LYS A 89 -8.11 14.79 -10.67
N LYS A 90 -8.75 15.67 -9.89
CA LYS A 90 -8.67 17.13 -10.06
C LYS A 90 -7.46 17.78 -9.37
N MET A 91 -6.74 17.07 -8.51
CA MET A 91 -5.55 17.57 -7.85
C MET A 91 -4.34 17.55 -8.78
N LYS A 92 -3.40 18.47 -8.58
CA LYS A 92 -2.09 18.40 -9.22
C LYS A 92 -1.27 17.28 -8.62
N VAL A 93 -0.46 16.63 -9.45
CA VAL A 93 0.37 15.47 -9.05
C VAL A 93 1.27 15.78 -7.85
N GLY A 94 1.99 16.91 -7.89
CA GLY A 94 2.86 17.33 -6.78
C GLY A 94 2.11 17.62 -5.50
N GLU A 95 0.96 18.31 -5.59
CA GLU A 95 0.10 18.61 -4.44
C GLU A 95 -0.42 17.34 -3.78
N GLN A 96 -0.91 16.40 -4.59
CA GLN A 96 -1.40 15.13 -4.09
C GLN A 96 -0.30 14.29 -3.46
N ALA A 97 0.86 14.19 -4.11
CA ALA A 97 1.98 13.44 -3.58
C ALA A 97 2.46 13.99 -2.23
N LEU A 98 2.51 15.32 -2.08
CA LEU A 98 2.80 15.99 -0.81
C LEU A 98 1.73 15.70 0.25
N TYR A 99 0.46 15.83 -0.12
CA TYR A 99 -0.66 15.55 0.78
C TYR A 99 -0.61 14.12 1.32
N LEU A 100 -0.44 13.12 0.45
CA LEU A 100 -0.37 11.73 0.84
C LEU A 100 0.86 11.42 1.71
N ALA A 101 2.01 12.03 1.42
CA ALA A 101 3.20 11.91 2.25
C ALA A 101 2.98 12.48 3.67
N GLN A 102 2.30 13.64 3.77
CA GLN A 102 1.97 14.25 5.06
C GLN A 102 0.95 13.41 5.85
N LEU A 103 -0.03 12.79 5.21
CA LEU A 103 -0.95 11.84 5.86
C LEU A 103 -0.21 10.65 6.49
N LYS A 104 0.92 10.24 5.91
CA LYS A 104 1.81 9.22 6.49
C LYS A 104 2.77 9.78 7.55
N GLY A 105 2.58 11.03 7.98
CA GLY A 105 3.34 11.66 9.06
C GLY A 105 4.65 12.31 8.64
N MET A 106 4.90 12.49 7.34
CA MET A 106 6.12 13.18 6.88
C MET A 106 6.01 14.70 7.05
N PRO A 107 7.02 15.37 7.62
CA PRO A 107 7.09 16.82 7.61
C PRO A 107 7.17 17.35 6.18
N TYR A 108 6.47 18.45 5.89
CA TYR A 108 6.38 19.06 4.54
C TYR A 108 7.75 19.20 3.84
N GLY A 109 8.71 19.84 4.47
CA GLY A 109 10.04 20.06 3.87
C GLY A 109 10.79 18.75 3.54
N LYS A 110 10.63 17.71 4.38
CA LYS A 110 11.19 16.38 4.12
C LYS A 110 10.47 15.70 2.94
N ALA A 111 9.14 15.84 2.88
CA ALA A 111 8.34 15.29 1.80
C ALA A 111 8.70 15.92 0.45
N VAL A 112 8.82 17.26 0.37
CA VAL A 112 9.23 17.98 -0.84
C VAL A 112 10.59 17.48 -1.34
N LYS A 113 11.60 17.42 -0.45
CA LYS A 113 12.96 16.98 -0.83
C LYS A 113 12.95 15.55 -1.39
N LYS A 114 12.28 14.61 -0.70
CA LYS A 114 12.21 13.22 -1.15
C LYS A 114 11.41 13.07 -2.45
N LEU A 115 10.30 13.78 -2.60
CA LEU A 115 9.51 13.76 -3.83
C LEU A 115 10.32 14.23 -5.03
N ARG A 116 11.10 15.32 -4.90
CA ARG A 116 11.97 15.80 -5.99
C ARG A 116 12.95 14.72 -6.43
N ILE A 117 13.62 14.06 -5.49
CA ILE A 117 14.56 12.95 -5.79
C ILE A 117 13.85 11.81 -6.53
N TRP A 118 12.65 11.41 -6.08
CA TRP A 118 11.89 10.35 -6.74
C TRP A 118 11.42 10.74 -8.14
N PHE A 119 10.97 12.01 -8.31
CA PHE A 119 10.52 12.51 -9.60
C PHE A 119 11.66 12.60 -10.62
N GLU A 120 12.85 13.02 -10.17
CA GLU A 120 14.07 12.98 -10.99
C GLU A 120 14.46 11.55 -11.35
N LYS A 121 14.53 10.66 -10.35
CA LYS A 121 14.92 9.25 -10.55
C LYS A 121 14.02 8.52 -11.55
N LEU A 122 12.72 8.81 -11.54
CA LEU A 122 11.74 8.19 -12.46
C LEU A 122 11.53 8.99 -13.75
N ASN A 123 12.28 10.09 -13.92
CA ASN A 123 12.16 11.01 -15.08
C ASN A 123 10.74 11.56 -15.29
N ILE A 124 10.09 11.98 -14.20
CA ILE A 124 8.70 12.46 -14.16
C ILE A 124 8.55 13.87 -13.59
N THR A 125 9.63 14.63 -13.51
CA THR A 125 9.63 15.98 -12.91
C THR A 125 8.65 16.93 -13.63
N SER A 126 8.49 16.79 -14.95
CA SER A 126 7.54 17.57 -15.74
C SER A 126 6.06 17.34 -15.38
N TRP A 127 5.75 16.27 -14.63
CA TRP A 127 4.37 15.96 -14.24
C TRP A 127 3.92 16.70 -12.98
N TRP A 128 4.82 17.36 -12.27
CA TRP A 128 4.54 18.00 -10.98
C TRP A 128 3.29 18.89 -10.98
N ASN A 129 3.13 19.70 -12.02
CA ASN A 129 2.02 20.63 -12.15
C ASN A 129 0.84 20.11 -12.99
N LYS A 130 0.95 18.90 -13.56
CA LYS A 130 -0.18 18.29 -14.28
C LYS A 130 -1.26 17.88 -13.30
N LYS A 131 -2.51 17.89 -13.73
CA LYS A 131 -3.60 17.25 -12.99
C LYS A 131 -3.51 15.75 -13.14
N VAL A 132 -3.95 15.01 -12.12
CA VAL A 132 -3.97 13.55 -12.15
C VAL A 132 -4.81 12.99 -13.31
N GLU A 133 -5.90 13.66 -13.68
CA GLU A 133 -6.75 13.26 -14.81
C GLU A 133 -6.04 13.33 -16.18
N GLU A 134 -4.93 14.09 -16.28
CA GLU A 134 -4.12 14.19 -17.50
C GLU A 134 -3.08 13.07 -17.62
N LEU A 135 -2.98 12.21 -16.61
CA LEU A 135 -2.04 11.10 -16.59
C LEU A 135 -2.59 9.88 -17.32
N SER A 136 -1.73 9.22 -18.11
CA SER A 136 -2.03 7.86 -18.59
C SER A 136 -2.09 6.86 -17.43
N LYS A 137 -2.61 5.67 -17.69
CA LYS A 137 -2.66 4.57 -16.71
C LYS A 137 -1.29 4.27 -16.09
N GLY A 138 -0.25 4.12 -16.90
CA GLY A 138 1.12 3.85 -16.43
C GLY A 138 1.73 5.03 -15.67
N MET A 139 1.44 6.29 -16.10
CA MET A 139 1.87 7.48 -15.38
C MET A 139 1.27 7.54 -13.97
N ALA A 140 -0.04 7.31 -13.85
CA ALA A 140 -0.72 7.29 -12.56
C ALA A 140 -0.16 6.19 -11.63
N GLN A 141 0.19 5.01 -12.18
CA GLN A 141 0.81 3.93 -11.41
C GLN A 141 2.18 4.32 -10.85
N LYS A 142 3.03 5.00 -11.64
CA LYS A 142 4.32 5.52 -11.13
C LYS A 142 4.12 6.48 -9.95
N ILE A 143 3.13 7.36 -10.02
CA ILE A 143 2.83 8.27 -8.91
C ILE A 143 2.31 7.50 -7.69
N GLN A 144 1.41 6.53 -7.87
CA GLN A 144 0.94 5.68 -6.78
C GLN A 144 2.08 4.93 -6.10
N PHE A 145 2.99 4.36 -6.87
CA PHE A 145 4.18 3.71 -6.34
C PHE A 145 5.01 4.68 -5.48
N VAL A 146 5.34 5.87 -6.02
CA VAL A 146 6.12 6.88 -5.27
C VAL A 146 5.46 7.21 -3.94
N VAL A 147 4.16 7.52 -3.92
CA VAL A 147 3.46 7.90 -2.68
C VAL A 147 3.33 6.74 -1.70
N THR A 148 3.36 5.50 -2.20
CA THR A 148 3.34 4.29 -1.37
C THR A 148 4.67 4.07 -0.63
N VAL A 149 5.81 4.37 -1.26
CA VAL A 149 7.14 4.06 -0.69
C VAL A 149 7.85 5.25 -0.05
N ILE A 150 7.43 6.49 -0.34
CA ILE A 150 8.18 7.71 0.02
C ILE A 150 8.41 7.89 1.51
N HIS A 151 7.46 7.43 2.34
CA HIS A 151 7.54 7.50 3.80
C HIS A 151 8.41 6.41 4.41
N GLN A 152 9.02 5.53 3.59
CA GLN A 152 9.89 4.43 3.99
C GLN A 152 9.18 3.46 4.96
N PRO A 153 8.10 2.83 4.52
CA PRO A 153 7.33 1.91 5.36
C PRO A 153 8.16 0.68 5.74
N ARG A 154 7.82 0.08 6.89
CA ARG A 154 8.37 -1.20 7.35
C ARG A 154 7.72 -2.38 6.64
N LEU A 155 6.47 -2.25 6.22
CA LEU A 155 5.71 -3.23 5.47
C LEU A 155 5.19 -2.60 4.19
N LEU A 156 5.44 -3.23 3.05
CA LEU A 156 4.83 -2.89 1.76
C LEU A 156 3.82 -3.96 1.37
N ILE A 157 2.63 -3.55 1.02
CA ILE A 157 1.57 -4.41 0.52
C ILE A 157 1.22 -3.97 -0.89
N PHE A 158 1.30 -4.88 -1.84
CA PHE A 158 0.94 -4.67 -3.23
C PHE A 158 -0.23 -5.58 -3.59
N ASP A 159 -1.37 -4.99 -3.98
CA ASP A 159 -2.54 -5.71 -4.45
C ASP A 159 -2.55 -5.68 -5.97
N GLU A 160 -2.19 -6.79 -6.60
CA GLU A 160 -2.05 -6.95 -8.04
C GLU A 160 -1.19 -5.85 -8.73
N PRO A 161 0.07 -5.63 -8.28
CA PRO A 161 0.88 -4.49 -8.71
C PRO A 161 1.14 -4.46 -10.21
N PHE A 162 1.06 -5.59 -10.89
CA PHE A 162 1.30 -5.74 -12.34
C PHE A 162 0.01 -5.76 -13.17
N SER A 163 -1.17 -5.66 -12.54
CA SER A 163 -2.45 -5.59 -13.26
C SER A 163 -2.50 -4.36 -14.15
N GLY A 164 -2.41 -4.58 -15.46
CA GLY A 164 -2.42 -3.54 -16.49
C GLY A 164 -1.09 -2.80 -16.69
N PHE A 165 0.04 -3.35 -16.25
CA PHE A 165 1.36 -2.93 -16.72
C PHE A 165 1.62 -3.47 -18.13
N ASP A 166 2.16 -2.61 -18.99
CA ASP A 166 2.89 -3.05 -20.17
C ASP A 166 4.18 -3.76 -19.68
N PRO A 167 4.53 -4.95 -20.21
CA PRO A 167 5.74 -5.69 -19.82
C PRO A 167 7.03 -4.85 -19.84
N ILE A 168 7.11 -3.85 -20.71
CA ILE A 168 8.26 -2.93 -20.80
C ILE A 168 8.40 -2.04 -19.56
N ASN A 169 7.29 -1.68 -18.90
CA ASN A 169 7.32 -0.84 -17.70
C ASN A 169 7.50 -1.64 -16.40
N ALA A 170 7.32 -2.96 -16.42
CA ALA A 170 7.53 -3.82 -15.24
C ALA A 170 9.00 -3.94 -14.83
N SER A 171 9.95 -3.68 -15.74
CA SER A 171 11.39 -3.74 -15.46
C SER A 171 11.96 -2.51 -14.73
N ILE A 172 11.16 -1.47 -14.48
CA ILE A 172 11.60 -0.19 -13.90
C ILE A 172 11.22 -0.09 -12.41
N ILE A 173 10.43 -1.03 -11.91
CA ILE A 173 10.00 -1.13 -10.50
C ILE A 173 10.64 -2.36 -9.86
#